data_c3098d92b7a964e2da275bd387be4182
#
_entry.id   c3098d92b7a964e2da275bd387be4182
#
_cell.length_a   1.000
_cell.length_b   1.000
_cell.length_c   1.000
_cell.angle_alpha   90.00
_cell.angle_beta   90.00
_cell.angle_gamma   90.00
#
_symmetry.space_group_name_H-M   'P 1'
#
loop_
_entity.id
_entity.type
_entity.pdbx_description
1 polymer ?
#
loop_
_entity_poly.entity_id
_entity_poly.type
_entity_poly.pdbx_seq_one_letter_code
_entity_poly.pdbx_strand_id
1 'polypeptide(L)'
;MKRISLIFAVFLLLVSISGCNEPPNPLIGQWQHIAESESSSAQRVEFTPSTMRINDQVVTVVYQIRDNKVRVSASKMAIVYEFDDADSIHYEDEQHGTVRLTRIKP
;
A
#
# COMPACT_ATOMS: atom_id res chain seq x y z
N MET A 1 31.37 11.04 36.50
CA MET A 1 31.39 11.79 35.26
C MET A 1 31.40 10.88 34.03
N LYS A 2 32.25 9.87 34.05
CA LYS A 2 32.29 8.93 32.91
C LYS A 2 30.96 8.16 32.72
N ARG A 3 30.25 7.91 33.82
CA ARG A 3 28.97 7.20 33.76
C ARG A 3 27.90 7.98 33.05
N ILE A 4 27.93 9.29 33.18
CA ILE A 4 26.95 10.15 32.53
C ILE A 4 27.09 10.10 31.01
N SER A 5 28.32 10.04 30.51
CA SER A 5 28.58 9.95 29.08
C SER A 5 28.05 8.66 28.46
N LEU A 6 28.18 7.55 29.20
CA LEU A 6 27.66 6.27 28.69
C LEU A 6 26.17 6.25 28.63
N ILE A 7 25.50 6.80 29.64
CA ILE A 7 24.03 6.89 29.63
C ILE A 7 23.57 7.75 28.48
N PHE A 8 24.27 8.82 28.20
CA PHE A 8 23.94 9.72 27.14
C PHE A 8 24.04 9.05 25.76
N ALA A 9 25.06 8.23 25.55
CA ALA A 9 25.24 7.51 24.31
C ALA A 9 24.14 6.49 24.07
N VAL A 10 23.73 5.78 25.10
CA VAL A 10 22.62 4.83 25.00
C VAL A 10 21.33 5.53 24.66
N PHE A 11 21.11 6.68 25.25
CA PHE A 11 19.89 7.45 24.96
C PHE A 11 19.85 7.90 23.51
N LEU A 12 20.95 8.30 22.93
CA LEU A 12 21.02 8.68 21.52
C LEU A 12 20.69 7.53 20.60
N LEU A 13 21.13 6.34 20.92
CA LEU A 13 20.84 5.15 20.13
C LEU A 13 19.34 4.85 20.12
N LEU A 14 18.69 4.98 21.24
CA LEU A 14 17.24 4.74 21.32
C LEU A 14 16.47 5.74 20.50
N VAL A 15 16.86 6.99 20.50
CA VAL A 15 16.21 8.01 19.69
C VAL A 15 16.35 7.71 18.20
N SER A 16 17.51 7.23 17.77
CA SER A 16 17.74 6.89 16.38
C SER A 16 16.82 5.75 15.90
N ILE A 17 16.62 4.75 16.74
CA ILE A 17 15.76 3.62 16.40
C ILE A 17 14.30 4.06 16.27
N SER A 18 13.84 4.90 17.17
CA SER A 18 12.44 5.33 17.15
C SER A 18 12.13 6.24 15.98
N GLY A 19 13.13 6.91 15.41
CA GLY A 19 12.92 7.79 14.26
C GLY A 19 12.74 7.07 12.93
N CYS A 20 12.94 5.76 12.89
CA CYS A 20 12.87 5.00 11.64
C CYS A 20 11.57 4.22 11.44
N ASN A 21 10.61 4.35 12.34
CA ASN A 21 9.37 3.58 12.30
C ASN A 21 8.27 4.33 11.56
N GLU A 22 8.22 4.15 10.25
CA GLU A 22 7.05 4.57 9.49
C GLU A 22 6.06 3.42 9.46
N PRO A 23 4.74 3.71 9.52
CA PRO A 23 3.75 2.65 9.40
C PRO A 23 3.84 1.98 8.04
N PRO A 24 3.76 0.65 7.98
CA PRO A 24 3.85 -0.05 6.72
C PRO A 24 2.62 0.28 5.85
N ASN A 25 2.85 0.33 4.53
CA ASN A 25 1.77 0.52 3.58
C ASN A 25 1.03 -0.80 3.43
N PRO A 26 -0.25 -0.88 3.86
CA PRO A 26 -0.98 -2.15 3.81
C PRO A 26 -1.33 -2.59 2.40
N LEU A 27 -1.20 -1.71 1.42
CA LEU A 27 -1.52 -2.02 0.03
C LEU A 27 -0.41 -2.79 -0.68
N ILE A 28 0.82 -2.76 -0.16
CA ILE A 28 1.95 -3.44 -0.80
C ILE A 28 1.68 -4.93 -0.93
N GLY A 29 1.89 -5.47 -2.13
CA GLY A 29 1.67 -6.88 -2.42
C GLY A 29 0.95 -7.07 -3.73
N GLN A 30 0.45 -8.28 -3.95
CA GLN A 30 -0.27 -8.64 -5.16
C GLN A 30 -1.75 -8.80 -4.88
N TRP A 31 -2.56 -8.30 -5.79
CA TRP A 31 -4.00 -8.32 -5.68
C TRP A 31 -4.62 -8.81 -6.98
N GLN A 32 -5.79 -9.41 -6.88
CA GLN A 32 -6.52 -9.95 -8.03
C GLN A 32 -7.92 -9.39 -8.02
N HIS A 33 -8.39 -8.94 -9.19
CA HIS A 33 -9.76 -8.49 -9.36
C HIS A 33 -10.71 -9.66 -9.16
N ILE A 34 -11.80 -9.43 -8.44
CA ILE A 34 -12.88 -10.41 -8.34
C ILE A 34 -13.74 -10.21 -9.57
N ALA A 35 -13.72 -11.21 -10.45
CA ALA A 35 -14.50 -11.16 -11.68
C ALA A 35 -15.96 -11.46 -11.35
N GLU A 36 -16.84 -10.51 -11.64
CA GLU A 36 -18.28 -10.72 -11.49
C GLU A 36 -18.89 -11.46 -12.68
N SER A 37 -18.18 -11.47 -13.81
CA SER A 37 -18.63 -12.18 -14.99
C SER A 37 -17.52 -13.08 -15.50
N GLU A 38 -17.90 -14.22 -16.05
CA GLU A 38 -16.95 -15.21 -16.55
C GLU A 38 -16.12 -14.71 -17.73
N SER A 39 -16.58 -13.65 -18.38
CA SER A 39 -15.88 -13.12 -19.56
C SER A 39 -14.73 -12.18 -19.20
N SER A 40 -14.63 -11.72 -17.97
CA SER A 40 -13.54 -10.84 -17.59
C SER A 40 -12.39 -11.67 -17.06
N SER A 41 -11.25 -11.59 -17.73
CA SER A 41 -10.03 -12.23 -17.25
C SER A 41 -9.62 -11.54 -15.96
N ALA A 42 -9.23 -12.34 -14.97
CA ALA A 42 -8.78 -11.83 -13.69
C ALA A 42 -7.49 -11.03 -13.87
N GLN A 43 -7.57 -9.73 -13.65
CA GLN A 43 -6.41 -8.87 -13.71
C GLN A 43 -5.67 -8.88 -12.39
N ARG A 44 -4.36 -8.93 -12.47
CA ARG A 44 -3.50 -8.84 -11.29
C ARG A 44 -2.90 -7.47 -11.21
N VAL A 45 -2.88 -6.95 -9.99
CA VAL A 45 -2.27 -5.66 -9.69
C VAL A 45 -1.23 -5.88 -8.61
N GLU A 46 -0.02 -5.39 -8.82
CA GLU A 46 1.03 -5.47 -7.83
C GLU A 46 1.43 -4.07 -7.39
N PHE A 47 1.47 -3.85 -6.09
CA PHE A 47 1.92 -2.60 -5.51
C PHE A 47 3.26 -2.80 -4.83
N THR A 48 4.24 -1.98 -5.21
CA THR A 48 5.54 -1.91 -4.55
C THR A 48 5.64 -0.57 -3.83
N PRO A 49 6.69 -0.32 -3.05
CA PRO A 49 6.79 0.97 -2.34
C PRO A 49 6.72 2.22 -3.21
N SER A 50 7.05 2.12 -4.50
CA SER A 50 7.05 3.29 -5.37
C SER A 50 6.40 3.06 -6.73
N THR A 51 5.88 1.87 -7.00
CA THR A 51 5.31 1.55 -8.30
C THR A 51 4.04 0.72 -8.18
N MET A 52 3.26 0.73 -9.25
CA MET A 52 2.08 -0.09 -9.41
C MET A 52 2.20 -0.80 -10.75
N ARG A 53 1.99 -2.11 -10.75
CA ARG A 53 2.07 -2.92 -11.97
C ARG A 53 0.71 -3.48 -12.29
N ILE A 54 0.18 -3.14 -13.45
CA ILE A 54 -1.06 -3.66 -13.98
C ILE A 54 -0.75 -4.35 -15.29
N ASN A 55 -1.06 -5.65 -15.39
CA ASN A 55 -0.64 -6.48 -16.50
C ASN A 55 0.88 -6.39 -16.61
N ASP A 56 1.45 -5.97 -17.70
CA ASP A 56 2.90 -5.84 -17.83
C ASP A 56 3.36 -4.38 -17.79
N GLN A 57 2.47 -3.46 -17.40
CA GLN A 57 2.79 -2.05 -17.34
C GLN A 57 3.11 -1.62 -15.92
N VAL A 58 4.23 -0.95 -15.76
CA VAL A 58 4.68 -0.42 -14.47
C VAL A 58 4.61 1.09 -14.51
N VAL A 59 3.95 1.67 -13.51
CA VAL A 59 3.85 3.12 -13.38
C VAL A 59 4.36 3.53 -12.01
N THR A 60 5.00 4.69 -11.94
CA THR A 60 5.44 5.25 -10.67
C THR A 60 4.26 5.88 -9.96
N VAL A 61 4.10 5.58 -8.68
CA VAL A 61 2.98 6.07 -7.89
C VAL A 61 3.44 6.63 -6.56
N VAL A 62 2.56 7.43 -5.97
CA VAL A 62 2.75 7.98 -4.63
C VAL A 62 1.53 7.57 -3.82
N TYR A 63 1.76 7.13 -2.59
CA TYR A 63 0.71 6.67 -1.70
C TYR A 63 0.42 7.69 -0.61
N GLN A 64 -0.86 7.85 -0.31
CA GLN A 64 -1.31 8.60 0.86
C GLN A 64 -2.22 7.69 1.67
N ILE A 65 -1.79 7.36 2.88
CA ILE A 65 -2.49 6.42 3.74
C ILE A 65 -3.26 7.22 4.78
N ARG A 66 -4.56 6.96 4.88
CA ARG A 66 -5.42 7.62 5.86
C ARG A 66 -6.50 6.64 6.32
N ASP A 67 -6.42 6.26 7.60
CA ASP A 67 -7.35 5.29 8.19
C ASP A 67 -7.35 3.98 7.40
N ASN A 68 -8.50 3.55 6.88
CA ASN A 68 -8.61 2.33 6.08
C ASN A 68 -8.55 2.61 4.58
N LYS A 69 -8.05 3.78 4.17
CA LYS A 69 -7.99 4.17 2.77
C LYS A 69 -6.56 4.44 2.35
N VAL A 70 -6.23 4.06 1.13
CA VAL A 70 -4.94 4.36 0.52
C VAL A 70 -5.19 5.00 -0.84
N ARG A 71 -4.76 6.24 -0.98
CA ARG A 71 -4.84 6.93 -2.26
C ARG A 71 -3.56 6.67 -3.04
N VAL A 72 -3.72 6.13 -4.23
CA VAL A 72 -2.61 5.86 -5.15
C VAL A 72 -2.67 6.88 -6.27
N SER A 73 -1.64 7.70 -6.38
CA SER A 73 -1.58 8.78 -7.37
C SER A 73 -0.46 8.52 -8.37
N ALA A 74 -0.79 8.55 -9.64
CA ALA A 74 0.17 8.55 -10.73
C ALA A 74 0.06 9.88 -11.48
N SER A 75 0.85 10.07 -12.54
CA SER A 75 0.88 11.36 -13.23
C SER A 75 -0.46 11.78 -13.83
N LYS A 76 -1.30 10.81 -14.23
CA LYS A 76 -2.56 11.10 -14.91
C LYS A 76 -3.78 10.50 -14.24
N MET A 77 -3.61 9.85 -13.10
CA MET A 77 -4.73 9.18 -12.45
C MET A 77 -4.51 9.13 -10.94
N ALA A 78 -5.62 9.01 -10.23
CA ALA A 78 -5.59 8.76 -8.79
C ALA A 78 -6.74 7.82 -8.47
N ILE A 79 -6.46 6.81 -7.64
CA ILE A 79 -7.44 5.83 -7.22
C ILE A 79 -7.38 5.76 -5.71
N VAL A 80 -8.55 5.77 -5.06
CA VAL A 80 -8.63 5.58 -3.61
C VAL A 80 -9.14 4.17 -3.35
N TYR A 81 -8.30 3.36 -2.76
CA TYR A 81 -8.66 2.01 -2.33
C TYR A 81 -9.11 2.03 -0.89
N GLU A 82 -10.23 1.43 -0.60
CA GLU A 82 -10.73 1.30 0.76
C GLU A 82 -10.64 -0.16 1.18
N PHE A 83 -10.11 -0.38 2.38
CA PHE A 83 -9.95 -1.73 2.92
C PHE A 83 -11.26 -2.19 3.57
N ASP A 84 -11.80 -3.31 3.10
CA ASP A 84 -12.90 -3.99 3.76
C ASP A 84 -12.38 -4.86 4.89
N ASP A 85 -11.23 -5.50 4.66
CA ASP A 85 -10.44 -6.18 5.68
C ASP A 85 -8.99 -6.22 5.19
N ALA A 86 -8.13 -6.96 5.88
CA ALA A 86 -6.70 -6.98 5.57
C ALA A 86 -6.39 -7.54 4.17
N ASP A 87 -7.29 -8.36 3.63
CA ASP A 87 -7.07 -9.04 2.36
C ASP A 87 -8.09 -8.68 1.28
N SER A 88 -8.94 -7.70 1.54
CA SER A 88 -9.99 -7.27 0.60
C SER A 88 -10.05 -5.76 0.51
N ILE A 89 -10.00 -5.27 -0.70
CA ILE A 89 -10.11 -3.82 -0.98
C ILE A 89 -11.11 -3.58 -2.08
N HIS A 90 -11.60 -2.36 -2.17
CA HIS A 90 -12.45 -1.94 -3.28
C HIS A 90 -12.18 -0.49 -3.63
N TYR A 91 -12.55 -0.11 -4.84
CA TYR A 91 -12.57 1.29 -5.25
C TYR A 91 -13.77 1.54 -6.15
N GLU A 92 -14.14 2.80 -6.29
CA GLU A 92 -15.26 3.20 -7.13
C GLU A 92 -14.75 3.66 -8.50
N ASP A 93 -15.32 3.09 -9.55
CA ASP A 93 -15.03 3.43 -10.94
C ASP A 93 -16.29 4.04 -11.55
N GLU A 94 -16.13 5.17 -12.23
CA GLU A 94 -17.27 5.85 -12.83
C GLU A 94 -17.98 5.00 -13.89
N GLN A 95 -17.24 4.13 -14.59
CA GLN A 95 -17.80 3.31 -15.65
C GLN A 95 -18.28 1.95 -15.18
N HIS A 96 -17.62 1.38 -14.16
CA HIS A 96 -17.87 0.00 -13.76
C HIS A 96 -18.47 -0.12 -12.36
N GLY A 97 -18.65 0.99 -11.65
CA GLY A 97 -19.16 0.96 -10.29
C GLY A 97 -18.07 0.51 -9.29
N THR A 98 -18.47 -0.32 -8.35
CA THR A 98 -17.54 -0.80 -7.33
C THR A 98 -16.69 -1.94 -7.87
N VAL A 99 -15.38 -1.78 -7.83
CA VAL A 99 -14.42 -2.81 -8.25
C VAL A 99 -13.75 -3.37 -7.00
N ARG A 100 -13.77 -4.69 -6.86
CA ARG A 100 -13.23 -5.38 -5.67
C ARG A 100 -12.02 -6.21 -6.04
N LEU A 101 -11.05 -6.24 -5.12
CA LEU A 101 -9.83 -7.02 -5.28
C LEU A 101 -9.58 -7.80 -4.00
N THR A 102 -8.99 -8.99 -4.16
CA THR A 102 -8.53 -9.79 -3.03
C THR A 102 -7.03 -10.00 -3.12
N ARG A 103 -6.41 -10.12 -1.95
CA ARG A 103 -4.96 -10.32 -1.87
C ARG A 103 -4.59 -11.72 -2.35
N ILE A 104 -3.56 -11.77 -3.19
CA ILE A 104 -2.97 -13.04 -3.60
C ILE A 104 -1.93 -13.41 -2.56
N LYS A 105 -2.14 -14.53 -1.90
CA LYS A 105 -1.19 -15.03 -0.91
C LYS A 105 -0.16 -15.89 -1.58
N PRO A 106 1.12 -15.77 -1.17
CA PRO A 106 2.18 -16.60 -1.73
C PRO A 106 2.05 -18.06 -1.34
#